data_0f9dffd95bc88c3a62c69c5d9d990bb3
#
_entry.id   0f9dffd95bc88c3a62c69c5d9d990bb3
#
_cell.length_a   1.000
_cell.length_b   1.000
_cell.length_c   1.000
_cell.angle_alpha   90.00
_cell.angle_beta   90.00
_cell.angle_gamma   90.00
#
_symmetry.space_group_name_H-M   'P 1'
#
loop_
_entity.id
_entity.type
_entity.pdbx_description
1 polymer ?
#
loop_
_entity_poly.entity_id
_entity_poly.type
_entity_poly.pdbx_seq_one_letter_code
_entity_poly.pdbx_strand_id
1 'polypeptide(L)'
;MSVRLALIVTVLAMLGSVTAGAATAPGGSFIDDDGNVHEAAIEAIRSAGVTTGCDSVGDLYCPADIVTRAQMAAFMVRALGEPSPNPSSSGTFSDVESSFWYAPFVERLVELGITTGYTDGTFRPDAPVSRAEMAAFLIRALGETASTQTTRFSDVQSGVWYEGLVERLAELEITSGCATSPLRYCPLDAVGRDQMASFLARAFDFPIDPVPPRLSVQGLSLTKVQVATGLSSPIFLDAPVGDSRLFVVEQPGRIKVIADGSTSTFLDISGKVLSGGEQGLIGLAFHPGYADNGLFYVHYSRSSDGAGVIAEYSVSADPAVADAGSERILKTIAQPASNHNGGMLAFGPDGYLYAGFGDGGGGGDPYRNGQNTGTILGSIARLDPATGNAAPGNPFGNEVYYPGVRNPWRFSIDGNRMYIGDVGQDRVEEIDIVSLFAGGTNFGWPVTEGSSCYGASSCNTAGLTGPVAEYTHSLGRSITGGYVYRGSAIPALAGHYLYGDFVFGWVGSFRYDGSGPVDSKTWTSLTTSSLASFGTDGFGEMYIVSLGGSVYKIVPG
;
A
#
# COMPACT_ATOMS: atom_id res chain seq x y z
N MET A 1 -7.28 40.81 33.45
CA MET A 1 -6.26 40.79 34.50
C MET A 1 -6.10 39.34 34.95
N SER A 2 -5.14 38.64 34.45
CA SER A 2 -4.73 37.33 34.99
C SER A 2 -3.23 37.24 34.82
N VAL A 3 -2.56 37.18 35.94
CA VAL A 3 -1.12 37.20 36.14
C VAL A 3 -0.56 35.85 35.71
N ARG A 4 0.32 35.80 34.72
CA ARG A 4 1.15 34.63 34.44
C ARG A 4 2.42 34.74 35.27
N LEU A 5 2.61 33.77 36.15
CA LEU A 5 3.78 33.61 37.00
C LEU A 5 4.91 32.99 36.16
N ALA A 6 5.99 33.74 35.94
CA ALA A 6 7.18 33.24 35.26
C ALA A 6 8.01 32.38 36.20
N LEU A 7 8.17 31.12 35.88
CA LEU A 7 9.13 30.23 36.54
C LEU A 7 10.45 30.25 35.68
N ILE A 8 11.48 30.90 36.22
CA ILE A 8 12.83 30.88 35.64
C ILE A 8 13.50 29.57 36.05
N VAL A 9 13.64 28.63 35.09
CA VAL A 9 14.49 27.45 35.26
C VAL A 9 15.78 27.71 34.49
N THR A 10 16.86 27.83 35.25
CA THR A 10 18.23 27.97 34.72
C THR A 10 18.69 26.60 34.20
N VAL A 11 18.73 26.40 32.89
CA VAL A 11 19.32 25.22 32.26
C VAL A 11 20.79 25.54 31.89
N LEU A 12 21.68 24.83 32.52
CA LEU A 12 23.11 24.86 32.25
C LEU A 12 23.40 24.27 30.85
N ALA A 13 23.87 25.08 29.91
CA ALA A 13 24.23 24.62 28.57
C ALA A 13 25.51 23.80 28.64
N MET A 14 25.45 22.49 28.46
CA MET A 14 26.57 21.66 28.09
C MET A 14 26.73 21.72 26.57
N LEU A 15 27.81 22.41 26.11
CA LEU A 15 28.30 22.34 24.74
C LEU A 15 28.90 20.95 24.48
N GLY A 16 28.08 20.04 23.99
CA GLY A 16 28.52 18.78 23.41
C GLY A 16 28.95 19.00 21.96
N SER A 17 30.19 18.70 21.64
CA SER A 17 30.74 18.65 20.28
C SER A 17 29.90 17.66 19.43
N VAL A 18 29.26 18.16 18.37
CA VAL A 18 28.56 17.35 17.37
C VAL A 18 29.61 16.56 16.60
N THR A 19 29.82 15.31 16.99
CA THR A 19 30.51 14.32 16.15
C THR A 19 29.57 13.97 14.99
N ALA A 20 30.11 13.84 13.78
CA ALA A 20 29.39 13.42 12.57
C ALA A 20 28.50 12.23 12.90
N GLY A 21 27.21 12.36 12.61
CA GLY A 21 26.16 11.47 13.08
C GLY A 21 26.40 10.02 12.69
N ALA A 22 26.36 9.15 13.68
CA ALA A 22 25.99 7.77 13.45
C ALA A 22 24.58 7.80 12.82
N ALA A 23 24.39 7.04 11.73
CA ALA A 23 23.08 6.86 11.16
C ALA A 23 22.12 6.43 12.30
N THR A 24 21.04 7.18 12.50
CA THR A 24 20.00 6.84 13.48
C THR A 24 19.44 5.48 13.10
N ALA A 25 19.22 4.62 14.09
CA ALA A 25 18.59 3.33 13.84
C ALA A 25 17.18 3.55 13.25
N PRO A 26 16.71 2.70 12.31
CA PRO A 26 15.36 2.77 11.78
C PRO A 26 14.33 2.93 12.89
N GLY A 27 13.36 3.84 12.72
CA GLY A 27 12.40 4.16 13.79
C GLY A 27 11.07 4.67 13.27
N GLY A 28 10.19 5.05 14.19
CA GLY A 28 8.94 5.72 13.87
C GLY A 28 7.88 4.87 13.17
N SER A 29 6.89 5.57 12.62
CA SER A 29 5.71 5.00 11.97
C SER A 29 5.88 4.85 10.46
N PHE A 30 6.63 5.77 9.81
CA PHE A 30 6.89 5.72 8.38
C PHE A 30 8.22 5.03 8.10
N ILE A 31 8.31 4.31 6.98
CA ILE A 31 9.49 3.49 6.65
C ILE A 31 10.46 4.20 5.71
N ASP A 32 10.04 5.29 5.09
CA ASP A 32 10.80 6.07 4.11
C ASP A 32 11.38 7.37 4.68
N ASP A 33 11.16 7.65 5.97
CA ASP A 33 11.74 8.79 6.68
C ASP A 33 12.88 8.41 7.62
N ASP A 34 13.23 7.12 7.70
CA ASP A 34 14.33 6.62 8.51
C ASP A 34 15.65 7.36 8.24
N GLY A 35 16.20 7.96 9.29
CA GLY A 35 17.42 8.74 9.19
C GLY A 35 17.27 10.14 8.58
N ASN A 36 16.06 10.56 8.25
CA ASN A 36 15.77 11.94 7.86
C ASN A 36 15.93 12.86 9.08
N VAL A 37 16.56 14.02 8.90
CA VAL A 37 16.77 14.99 9.99
C VAL A 37 15.46 15.56 10.55
N HIS A 38 14.37 15.39 9.86
CA HIS A 38 13.01 15.83 10.22
C HIS A 38 12.13 14.69 10.78
N GLU A 39 12.65 13.46 10.89
CA GLU A 39 11.90 12.26 11.30
C GLU A 39 11.09 12.48 12.59
N ALA A 40 11.69 13.05 13.63
CA ALA A 40 11.00 13.34 14.88
C ALA A 40 9.84 14.35 14.71
N ALA A 41 9.98 15.33 13.82
CA ALA A 41 8.90 16.28 13.51
C ALA A 41 7.79 15.63 12.66
N ILE A 42 8.16 14.70 11.78
CA ILE A 42 7.20 13.89 10.98
C ILE A 42 6.34 13.06 11.94
N GLU A 43 6.94 12.39 12.90
CA GLU A 43 6.23 11.62 13.92
C GLU A 43 5.35 12.52 14.82
N ALA A 44 5.81 13.72 15.16
CA ALA A 44 5.04 14.68 15.94
C ALA A 44 3.74 15.08 15.23
N ILE A 45 3.79 15.44 13.93
CA ILE A 45 2.60 15.80 13.17
C ILE A 45 1.70 14.59 12.85
N ARG A 46 2.25 13.37 12.78
CA ARG A 46 1.47 12.15 12.70
C ARG A 46 0.67 11.92 13.99
N SER A 47 1.35 11.98 15.14
CA SER A 47 0.74 11.80 16.46
C SER A 47 -0.35 12.84 16.74
N ALA A 48 -0.19 14.05 16.21
CA ALA A 48 -1.19 15.12 16.27
C ALA A 48 -2.35 14.93 15.25
N GLY A 49 -2.34 13.87 14.42
CA GLY A 49 -3.39 13.63 13.42
C GLY A 49 -3.36 14.57 12.20
N VAL A 50 -2.27 15.31 12.01
CA VAL A 50 -2.10 16.25 10.89
C VAL A 50 -1.83 15.50 9.59
N THR A 51 -1.10 14.40 9.66
CA THR A 51 -0.78 13.54 8.51
C THR A 51 -1.10 12.08 8.78
N THR A 52 -1.45 11.36 7.72
CA THR A 52 -1.55 9.89 7.70
C THR A 52 -0.53 9.26 6.75
N GLY A 53 0.38 10.06 6.21
CA GLY A 53 1.34 9.62 5.19
C GLY A 53 1.00 10.12 3.79
N CYS A 54 1.67 9.57 2.79
CA CYS A 54 1.47 9.87 1.37
C CYS A 54 0.83 8.70 0.62
N ASP A 55 0.73 7.55 1.26
CA ASP A 55 0.08 6.36 0.72
C ASP A 55 -1.16 5.99 1.54
N SER A 56 -1.99 5.09 1.01
CA SER A 56 -3.25 4.69 1.66
C SER A 56 -3.05 3.74 2.84
N VAL A 57 -1.88 3.12 2.94
CA VAL A 57 -1.52 2.24 4.07
C VAL A 57 -1.04 3.05 5.26
N GLY A 58 -0.48 4.25 5.00
CA GLY A 58 0.10 5.10 6.02
C GLY A 58 1.49 4.65 6.48
N ASP A 59 2.20 3.89 5.63
CA ASP A 59 3.56 3.42 5.89
C ASP A 59 4.63 4.32 5.26
N LEU A 60 4.26 5.19 4.30
CA LEU A 60 5.16 6.14 3.67
C LEU A 60 4.77 7.58 3.99
N TYR A 61 5.76 8.40 4.25
CA TYR A 61 5.61 9.84 4.40
C TYR A 61 5.94 10.61 3.13
N CYS A 62 6.79 10.07 2.26
CA CYS A 62 7.35 10.72 1.06
C CYS A 62 8.08 12.02 1.40
N PRO A 63 9.11 11.98 2.25
CA PRO A 63 9.74 13.19 2.81
C PRO A 63 10.34 14.11 1.75
N ALA A 64 10.83 13.56 0.64
CA ALA A 64 11.44 14.31 -0.46
C ALA A 64 10.45 14.99 -1.40
N ASP A 65 9.17 14.66 -1.33
CA ASP A 65 8.14 15.25 -2.18
C ASP A 65 7.93 16.72 -1.85
N ILE A 66 7.65 17.51 -2.89
CA ILE A 66 7.32 18.92 -2.74
C ILE A 66 5.85 19.08 -2.37
N VAL A 67 5.57 19.91 -1.38
CA VAL A 67 4.21 20.18 -0.92
C VAL A 67 3.47 21.08 -1.90
N THR A 68 2.30 20.64 -2.38
CA THR A 68 1.40 21.47 -3.15
C THR A 68 0.55 22.37 -2.25
N ARG A 69 -0.04 23.44 -2.82
CA ARG A 69 -0.91 24.36 -2.08
C ARG A 69 -2.17 23.68 -1.57
N ALA A 70 -2.70 22.67 -2.31
CA ALA A 70 -3.81 21.85 -1.86
C ALA A 70 -3.46 21.00 -0.63
N GLN A 71 -2.30 20.35 -0.66
CA GLN A 71 -1.79 19.59 0.49
C GLN A 71 -1.51 20.48 1.70
N MET A 72 -0.93 21.68 1.46
CA MET A 72 -0.74 22.69 2.48
C MET A 72 -2.04 23.06 3.18
N ALA A 73 -3.13 23.29 2.41
CA ALA A 73 -4.42 23.63 2.99
C ALA A 73 -4.91 22.54 3.96
N ALA A 74 -4.79 21.27 3.58
CA ALA A 74 -5.18 20.16 4.44
C ALA A 74 -4.29 20.06 5.71
N PHE A 75 -2.98 20.20 5.57
CA PHE A 75 -2.06 20.19 6.71
C PHE A 75 -2.37 21.32 7.71
N MET A 76 -2.60 22.53 7.22
CA MET A 76 -2.88 23.71 8.06
C MET A 76 -4.19 23.56 8.84
N VAL A 77 -5.29 23.16 8.17
CA VAL A 77 -6.59 22.99 8.82
C VAL A 77 -6.54 21.91 9.90
N ARG A 78 -5.86 20.79 9.62
CA ARG A 78 -5.67 19.73 10.60
C ARG A 78 -4.76 20.16 11.77
N ALA A 79 -3.68 20.89 11.49
CA ALA A 79 -2.78 21.39 12.53
C ALA A 79 -3.47 22.39 13.48
N LEU A 80 -4.44 23.15 12.97
CA LEU A 80 -5.28 24.02 13.76
C LEU A 80 -6.32 23.27 14.62
N GLY A 81 -6.44 21.95 14.46
CA GLY A 81 -7.46 21.15 15.14
C GLY A 81 -8.88 21.43 14.66
N GLU A 82 -9.03 22.01 13.49
CA GLU A 82 -10.33 22.32 12.92
C GLU A 82 -11.02 21.04 12.42
N PRO A 83 -12.34 20.91 12.61
CA PRO A 83 -13.07 19.74 12.12
C PRO A 83 -12.96 19.63 10.60
N SER A 84 -12.98 18.41 10.08
CA SER A 84 -13.02 18.18 8.64
C SER A 84 -14.17 18.97 8.01
N PRO A 85 -13.88 19.88 7.07
CA PRO A 85 -14.90 20.79 6.54
C PRO A 85 -15.97 20.00 5.78
N ASN A 86 -17.21 20.50 5.84
CA ASN A 86 -18.32 19.92 5.08
C ASN A 86 -18.21 20.34 3.57
N PRO A 87 -18.31 19.44 2.58
CA PRO A 87 -18.02 19.72 1.17
C PRO A 87 -19.03 20.63 0.44
N SER A 88 -19.83 21.43 1.13
CA SER A 88 -21.01 22.11 0.56
C SER A 88 -20.88 23.60 0.30
N SER A 89 -19.69 24.19 0.23
CA SER A 89 -19.57 25.60 -0.12
C SER A 89 -19.30 25.82 -1.62
N SER A 90 -19.99 26.80 -2.22
CA SER A 90 -19.68 27.33 -3.56
C SER A 90 -18.25 27.87 -3.54
N GLY A 91 -17.39 27.36 -4.44
CA GLY A 91 -15.97 27.68 -4.44
C GLY A 91 -15.67 29.18 -4.51
N THR A 92 -14.78 29.64 -3.64
CA THR A 92 -14.26 31.02 -3.63
C THR A 92 -13.34 31.28 -4.83
N PHE A 93 -12.62 30.23 -5.29
CA PHE A 93 -11.63 30.33 -6.35
C PHE A 93 -12.09 29.61 -7.62
N SER A 94 -11.77 30.18 -8.77
CA SER A 94 -12.21 29.69 -10.08
C SER A 94 -11.59 28.35 -10.49
N ASP A 95 -10.48 27.95 -9.86
CA ASP A 95 -9.71 26.74 -10.11
C ASP A 95 -9.84 25.69 -8.98
N VAL A 96 -10.81 25.87 -8.07
CA VAL A 96 -11.12 24.92 -6.99
C VAL A 96 -12.56 24.44 -7.14
N GLU A 97 -12.74 23.29 -7.80
CA GLU A 97 -14.06 22.67 -7.93
C GLU A 97 -14.45 21.97 -6.62
N SER A 98 -15.71 22.10 -6.23
CA SER A 98 -16.24 21.52 -4.98
C SER A 98 -16.15 20.00 -4.88
N SER A 99 -15.97 19.31 -6.01
CA SER A 99 -15.78 17.85 -6.11
C SER A 99 -14.39 17.37 -5.68
N PHE A 100 -13.39 18.26 -5.65
CA PHE A 100 -12.04 17.87 -5.26
C PHE A 100 -11.90 17.71 -3.75
N TRP A 101 -11.12 16.69 -3.33
CA TRP A 101 -10.89 16.35 -1.92
C TRP A 101 -10.34 17.50 -1.07
N TYR A 102 -9.61 18.42 -1.68
CA TYR A 102 -8.98 19.56 -1.01
C TYR A 102 -9.88 20.81 -0.93
N ALA A 103 -10.96 20.88 -1.71
CA ALA A 103 -11.83 22.05 -1.77
C ALA A 103 -12.33 22.51 -0.39
N PRO A 104 -12.82 21.62 0.48
CA PRO A 104 -13.26 22.01 1.82
C PRO A 104 -12.15 22.63 2.68
N PHE A 105 -10.92 22.15 2.54
CA PHE A 105 -9.76 22.68 3.29
C PHE A 105 -9.36 24.06 2.78
N VAL A 106 -9.39 24.28 1.48
CA VAL A 106 -9.12 25.61 0.87
C VAL A 106 -10.13 26.63 1.33
N GLU A 107 -11.43 26.32 1.27
CA GLU A 107 -12.49 27.21 1.75
C GLU A 107 -12.35 27.50 3.25
N ARG A 108 -11.96 26.52 4.06
CA ARG A 108 -11.72 26.74 5.50
C ARG A 108 -10.58 27.72 5.75
N LEU A 109 -9.50 27.67 4.98
CA LEU A 109 -8.41 28.65 5.07
C LEU A 109 -8.88 30.08 4.71
N VAL A 110 -9.81 30.21 3.77
CA VAL A 110 -10.43 31.52 3.44
C VAL A 110 -11.27 32.03 4.62
N GLU A 111 -12.14 31.18 5.18
CA GLU A 111 -12.97 31.54 6.34
C GLU A 111 -12.12 31.97 7.55
N LEU A 112 -10.99 31.34 7.76
CA LEU A 112 -10.04 31.65 8.83
C LEU A 112 -9.15 32.88 8.50
N GLY A 113 -9.28 33.46 7.31
CA GLY A 113 -8.46 34.60 6.87
C GLY A 113 -6.98 34.27 6.61
N ILE A 114 -6.65 32.97 6.50
CA ILE A 114 -5.26 32.52 6.30
C ILE A 114 -4.84 32.70 4.85
N THR A 115 -5.77 32.53 3.91
CA THR A 115 -5.51 32.74 2.48
C THR A 115 -6.57 33.67 1.84
N THR A 116 -6.14 34.42 0.82
CA THR A 116 -7.00 35.18 -0.07
C THR A 116 -6.81 34.75 -1.53
N GLY A 117 -6.00 33.71 -1.78
CA GLY A 117 -5.61 33.32 -3.12
C GLY A 117 -4.70 34.31 -3.82
N TYR A 118 -4.68 34.22 -5.14
CA TYR A 118 -3.97 35.16 -6.00
C TYR A 118 -4.90 36.28 -6.49
N THR A 119 -4.33 37.38 -6.96
CA THR A 119 -5.08 38.55 -7.44
C THR A 119 -5.92 38.30 -8.69
N ASP A 120 -5.68 37.20 -9.38
CA ASP A 120 -6.44 36.72 -10.54
C ASP A 120 -7.66 35.85 -10.16
N GLY A 121 -7.95 35.70 -8.87
CA GLY A 121 -9.08 34.90 -8.37
C GLY A 121 -8.83 33.41 -8.36
N THR A 122 -7.56 32.96 -8.47
CA THR A 122 -7.16 31.53 -8.39
C THR A 122 -6.52 31.18 -7.05
N PHE A 123 -6.55 29.89 -6.69
CA PHE A 123 -5.81 29.32 -5.55
C PHE A 123 -4.53 28.61 -5.98
N ARG A 124 -4.53 28.06 -7.20
CA ARG A 124 -3.47 27.23 -7.78
C ARG A 124 -3.14 26.00 -6.95
N PRO A 125 -4.09 25.07 -6.78
CA PRO A 125 -3.98 23.94 -5.85
C PRO A 125 -2.77 23.04 -6.09
N ASP A 126 -2.37 22.83 -7.34
CA ASP A 126 -1.25 21.95 -7.72
C ASP A 126 0.12 22.66 -7.73
N ALA A 127 0.13 23.99 -7.52
CA ALA A 127 1.40 24.72 -7.48
C ALA A 127 2.21 24.37 -6.22
N PRO A 128 3.54 24.25 -6.32
CA PRO A 128 4.40 24.07 -5.15
C PRO A 128 4.31 25.30 -4.23
N VAL A 129 4.39 25.06 -2.93
CA VAL A 129 4.45 26.11 -1.92
C VAL A 129 5.90 26.54 -1.74
N SER A 130 6.18 27.83 -1.95
CA SER A 130 7.49 28.40 -1.62
C SER A 130 7.64 28.62 -0.11
N ARG A 131 8.90 28.70 0.37
CA ARG A 131 9.18 28.99 1.79
C ARG A 131 8.65 30.37 2.21
N ALA A 132 8.62 31.34 1.31
CA ALA A 132 8.00 32.67 1.55
C ALA A 132 6.47 32.57 1.73
N GLU A 133 5.79 31.80 0.89
CA GLU A 133 4.35 31.55 1.04
C GLU A 133 4.04 30.77 2.33
N MET A 134 4.89 29.78 2.67
CA MET A 134 4.79 29.07 3.94
C MET A 134 4.84 30.02 5.14
N ALA A 135 5.77 30.99 5.13
CA ALA A 135 5.83 31.99 6.18
C ALA A 135 4.51 32.76 6.33
N ALA A 136 3.91 33.15 5.20
CA ALA A 136 2.64 33.85 5.23
C ALA A 136 1.49 32.99 5.78
N PHE A 137 1.40 31.72 5.39
CA PHE A 137 0.39 30.81 5.91
C PHE A 137 0.53 30.62 7.42
N LEU A 138 1.73 30.36 7.90
CA LEU A 138 1.98 30.09 9.32
C LEU A 138 1.73 31.33 10.19
N ILE A 139 2.27 32.49 9.82
CA ILE A 139 2.08 33.73 10.62
C ILE A 139 0.60 34.11 10.70
N ARG A 140 -0.15 33.97 9.62
CA ARG A 140 -1.60 34.21 9.65
C ARG A 140 -2.37 33.18 10.47
N ALA A 141 -2.01 31.90 10.37
CA ALA A 141 -2.64 30.85 11.14
C ALA A 141 -2.42 31.01 12.66
N LEU A 142 -1.26 31.51 13.04
CA LEU A 142 -0.93 31.81 14.44
C LEU A 142 -1.58 33.13 14.94
N GLY A 143 -2.26 33.87 14.06
CA GLY A 143 -2.81 35.19 14.39
C GLY A 143 -1.74 36.24 14.70
N GLU A 144 -0.52 36.03 14.20
CA GLU A 144 0.63 36.90 14.42
C GLU A 144 0.73 37.97 13.35
N THR A 145 1.45 39.04 13.66
CA THR A 145 1.74 40.15 12.73
C THR A 145 3.19 40.07 12.22
N ALA A 146 3.42 40.59 11.02
CA ALA A 146 4.75 40.70 10.47
C ALA A 146 5.68 41.50 11.41
N SER A 147 6.95 41.08 11.54
CA SER A 147 7.95 41.83 12.30
C SER A 147 8.24 43.18 11.61
N THR A 148 8.53 44.18 12.40
CA THR A 148 9.02 45.46 11.92
C THR A 148 10.55 45.56 11.93
N GLN A 149 11.21 44.50 12.38
CA GLN A 149 12.67 44.43 12.38
C GLN A 149 13.20 44.12 10.98
N THR A 150 14.41 44.60 10.70
CA THR A 150 15.16 44.20 9.51
C THR A 150 15.48 42.72 9.57
N THR A 151 15.32 42.01 8.48
CA THR A 151 15.60 40.58 8.43
C THR A 151 17.04 40.25 8.71
N ARG A 152 17.25 39.15 9.45
CA ARG A 152 18.58 38.57 9.72
C ARG A 152 19.14 37.74 8.57
N PHE A 153 18.32 37.41 7.57
CA PHE A 153 18.70 36.55 6.46
C PHE A 153 19.24 37.34 5.28
N SER A 154 20.44 36.97 4.83
CA SER A 154 21.19 37.69 3.79
C SER A 154 20.57 37.63 2.38
N ASP A 155 19.68 36.70 2.13
CA ASP A 155 18.99 36.47 0.86
C ASP A 155 17.52 36.98 0.84
N VAL A 156 17.09 37.62 1.91
CA VAL A 156 15.79 38.31 1.99
C VAL A 156 16.03 39.80 1.80
N GLN A 157 15.61 40.33 0.66
CA GLN A 157 15.78 41.73 0.34
C GLN A 157 14.83 42.63 1.15
N SER A 158 15.28 43.83 1.50
CA SER A 158 14.43 44.77 2.20
C SER A 158 13.30 45.28 1.29
N GLY A 159 12.11 45.37 1.86
CA GLY A 159 10.90 45.85 1.18
C GLY A 159 10.14 44.79 0.38
N VAL A 160 10.59 43.51 0.37
CA VAL A 160 9.77 42.45 -0.22
C VAL A 160 8.61 42.08 0.70
N TRP A 161 7.49 41.64 0.12
CA TRP A 161 6.24 41.40 0.84
C TRP A 161 6.36 40.39 1.99
N TYR A 162 7.31 39.47 1.95
CA TYR A 162 7.53 38.43 2.94
C TYR A 162 8.62 38.76 3.98
N GLU A 163 9.33 39.87 3.88
CA GLU A 163 10.43 40.23 4.78
C GLU A 163 10.04 40.12 6.26
N GLY A 164 9.04 40.85 6.68
CA GLY A 164 8.60 40.85 8.08
C GLY A 164 7.95 39.53 8.52
N LEU A 165 7.37 38.75 7.61
CA LEU A 165 6.80 37.45 7.90
C LEU A 165 7.89 36.42 8.18
N VAL A 166 8.95 36.43 7.38
CA VAL A 166 10.12 35.55 7.56
C VAL A 166 10.87 35.89 8.87
N GLU A 167 11.05 37.20 9.15
CA GLU A 167 11.68 37.61 10.39
C GLU A 167 10.83 37.21 11.61
N ARG A 168 9.48 37.32 11.52
CA ARG A 168 8.60 36.88 12.59
C ARG A 168 8.67 35.37 12.86
N LEU A 169 8.79 34.55 11.81
CA LEU A 169 9.03 33.10 12.01
C LEU A 169 10.34 32.82 12.75
N ALA A 170 11.36 33.60 12.50
CA ALA A 170 12.64 33.43 13.18
C ALA A 170 12.61 33.95 14.62
N GLU A 171 11.87 35.03 14.91
CA GLU A 171 11.61 35.51 16.27
C GLU A 171 10.84 34.48 17.12
N LEU A 172 9.93 33.74 16.47
CA LEU A 172 9.14 32.67 17.09
C LEU A 172 9.88 31.31 17.12
N GLU A 173 11.15 31.27 16.69
CA GLU A 173 11.97 30.07 16.63
C GLU A 173 11.41 28.94 15.75
N ILE A 174 10.44 29.25 14.87
CA ILE A 174 9.85 28.30 13.93
C ILE A 174 10.85 27.96 12.82
N THR A 175 11.72 28.90 12.44
CA THR A 175 12.76 28.71 11.44
C THR A 175 14.13 29.16 11.93
N SER A 176 15.17 28.41 11.53
CA SER A 176 16.58 28.80 11.63
C SER A 176 17.19 29.15 10.28
N GLY A 177 16.39 29.12 9.20
CA GLY A 177 16.85 29.31 7.82
C GLY A 177 17.18 28.01 7.10
N CYS A 178 17.78 28.15 5.90
CA CYS A 178 18.21 27.04 5.03
C CYS A 178 19.74 26.88 5.00
N ALA A 179 20.49 27.88 5.46
CA ALA A 179 21.96 27.86 5.57
C ALA A 179 22.41 28.79 6.69
N THR A 180 23.57 28.48 7.29
CA THR A 180 24.08 29.18 8.46
C THR A 180 25.27 30.10 8.15
N SER A 181 25.94 29.94 7.01
CA SER A 181 27.11 30.73 6.64
C SER A 181 27.17 31.00 5.12
N PRO A 182 26.66 32.12 4.64
CA PRO A 182 25.89 33.15 5.36
C PRO A 182 24.50 32.62 5.78
N LEU A 183 23.93 33.26 6.79
CA LEU A 183 22.57 32.92 7.21
C LEU A 183 21.55 33.25 6.10
N ARG A 184 20.81 32.25 5.61
CA ARG A 184 19.87 32.37 4.50
C ARG A 184 18.55 31.73 4.84
N TYR A 185 17.45 32.25 4.26
CA TYR A 185 16.10 31.70 4.38
C TYR A 185 15.68 30.87 3.18
N CYS A 186 16.23 31.14 1.99
CA CYS A 186 15.84 30.52 0.72
C CYS A 186 14.36 30.73 0.37
N PRO A 187 13.87 31.99 0.29
CA PRO A 187 12.43 32.29 0.24
C PRO A 187 11.70 31.74 -0.99
N LEU A 188 12.40 31.54 -2.10
CA LEU A 188 11.81 31.09 -3.37
C LEU A 188 11.90 29.55 -3.54
N ASP A 189 12.62 28.87 -2.67
CA ASP A 189 12.69 27.41 -2.73
C ASP A 189 11.35 26.78 -2.35
N ALA A 190 10.97 25.73 -3.05
CA ALA A 190 9.80 24.93 -2.71
C ALA A 190 10.01 24.18 -1.39
N VAL A 191 8.96 24.02 -0.61
CA VAL A 191 8.99 23.31 0.68
C VAL A 191 8.80 21.83 0.47
N GLY A 192 9.78 21.01 0.93
CA GLY A 192 9.64 19.56 1.03
C GLY A 192 8.67 19.16 2.13
N ARG A 193 8.08 17.97 2.01
CA ARG A 193 7.14 17.45 3.03
C ARG A 193 7.83 17.27 4.38
N ASP A 194 9.10 16.88 4.40
CA ASP A 194 9.93 16.77 5.61
C ASP A 194 10.11 18.14 6.30
N GLN A 195 10.44 19.18 5.54
CA GLN A 195 10.56 20.54 6.05
C GLN A 195 9.22 21.08 6.56
N MET A 196 8.12 20.75 5.85
CA MET A 196 6.77 21.08 6.27
C MET A 196 6.47 20.53 7.67
N ALA A 197 6.82 19.27 7.92
CA ALA A 197 6.62 18.66 9.24
C ALA A 197 7.30 19.47 10.35
N SER A 198 8.55 19.89 10.14
CA SER A 198 9.29 20.71 11.11
C SER A 198 8.67 22.10 11.31
N PHE A 199 8.19 22.74 10.25
CA PHE A 199 7.49 24.02 10.36
C PHE A 199 6.20 23.88 11.18
N LEU A 200 5.38 22.88 10.90
CA LEU A 200 4.12 22.64 11.59
C LEU A 200 4.35 22.25 13.05
N ALA A 201 5.27 21.31 13.31
CA ALA A 201 5.54 20.85 14.66
C ALA A 201 5.98 22.01 15.57
N ARG A 202 6.83 22.90 15.08
CA ARG A 202 7.28 24.08 15.84
C ARG A 202 6.22 25.17 15.94
N ALA A 203 5.46 25.43 14.87
CA ALA A 203 4.45 26.47 14.86
C ALA A 203 3.26 26.17 15.79
N PHE A 204 2.92 24.90 15.94
CA PHE A 204 1.76 24.46 16.73
C PHE A 204 2.17 23.74 18.04
N ASP A 205 3.44 23.83 18.44
CA ASP A 205 3.99 23.26 19.68
C ASP A 205 3.70 21.76 19.81
N PHE A 206 3.74 21.00 18.70
CA PHE A 206 3.62 19.55 18.79
C PHE A 206 4.89 18.96 19.40
N PRO A 207 4.76 18.03 20.37
CA PRO A 207 5.92 17.44 21.02
C PRO A 207 6.84 16.74 20.01
N ILE A 208 8.10 17.18 19.91
CA ILE A 208 9.13 16.56 19.06
C ILE A 208 9.98 15.66 19.97
N ASP A 209 9.49 14.46 20.22
CA ASP A 209 10.16 13.46 21.03
C ASP A 209 11.16 12.65 20.20
N PRO A 210 12.20 12.06 20.83
CA PRO A 210 13.06 11.11 20.14
C PRO A 210 12.25 9.95 19.56
N VAL A 211 12.48 9.65 18.29
CA VAL A 211 11.78 8.55 17.59
C VAL A 211 12.27 7.22 18.18
N PRO A 212 11.36 6.36 18.70
CA PRO A 212 11.75 5.05 19.18
C PRO A 212 12.23 4.18 18.00
N PRO A 213 13.25 3.34 18.20
CA PRO A 213 13.71 2.42 17.17
C PRO A 213 12.54 1.54 16.66
N ARG A 214 12.45 1.38 15.35
CA ARG A 214 11.47 0.46 14.75
C ARG A 214 11.77 -0.97 15.18
N LEU A 215 10.73 -1.73 15.48
CA LEU A 215 10.88 -3.15 15.78
C LEU A 215 11.36 -3.88 14.53
N SER A 216 12.53 -4.51 14.63
CA SER A 216 13.11 -5.35 13.57
C SER A 216 12.75 -6.81 13.78
N VAL A 217 12.59 -7.54 12.69
CA VAL A 217 12.37 -8.99 12.73
C VAL A 217 13.63 -9.80 13.01
N GLN A 218 14.82 -9.19 13.05
CA GLN A 218 16.09 -9.93 13.18
C GLN A 218 16.17 -10.74 14.48
N GLY A 219 15.70 -10.19 15.60
CA GLY A 219 15.62 -10.88 16.90
C GLY A 219 14.33 -11.69 17.12
N LEU A 220 13.37 -11.60 16.20
CA LEU A 220 12.07 -12.29 16.34
C LEU A 220 12.22 -13.77 16.03
N SER A 221 11.51 -14.62 16.78
CA SER A 221 11.30 -16.04 16.48
C SER A 221 9.84 -16.26 16.13
N LEU A 222 9.58 -17.02 15.08
CA LEU A 222 8.23 -17.43 14.68
C LEU A 222 8.12 -18.95 14.73
N THR A 223 6.91 -19.42 14.98
CA THR A 223 6.52 -20.82 14.82
C THR A 223 5.14 -20.90 14.16
N LYS A 224 4.68 -22.11 13.84
CA LYS A 224 3.36 -22.34 13.27
C LYS A 224 2.58 -23.36 14.08
N VAL A 225 1.29 -23.09 14.29
CA VAL A 225 0.35 -23.95 14.99
C VAL A 225 -0.68 -24.48 13.99
N GLN A 226 -0.85 -25.81 13.95
CA GLN A 226 -1.85 -26.42 13.06
C GLN A 226 -3.25 -26.09 13.56
N VAL A 227 -4.08 -25.50 12.68
CA VAL A 227 -5.47 -25.13 12.98
C VAL A 227 -6.47 -26.04 12.29
N ALA A 228 -6.08 -26.69 11.18
CA ALA A 228 -6.88 -27.71 10.52
C ALA A 228 -6.01 -28.75 9.82
N THR A 229 -6.56 -29.96 9.67
CA THR A 229 -5.95 -31.06 8.93
C THR A 229 -7.04 -31.94 8.31
N GLY A 230 -6.64 -32.83 7.38
CA GLY A 230 -7.56 -33.74 6.69
C GLY A 230 -8.40 -33.03 5.60
N LEU A 231 -7.99 -31.85 5.19
CA LEU A 231 -8.58 -31.12 4.06
C LEU A 231 -8.16 -31.75 2.73
N SER A 232 -9.03 -31.63 1.71
CA SER A 232 -8.77 -32.21 0.39
C SER A 232 -8.07 -31.20 -0.52
N SER A 233 -6.74 -31.27 -0.62
CA SER A 233 -5.93 -30.34 -1.43
C SER A 233 -6.31 -28.88 -1.19
N PRO A 234 -6.18 -28.35 0.06
CA PRO A 234 -6.46 -26.97 0.34
C PRO A 234 -5.45 -26.08 -0.40
N ILE A 235 -5.94 -25.06 -1.11
CA ILE A 235 -5.12 -24.28 -2.03
C ILE A 235 -5.14 -22.78 -1.73
N PHE A 236 -6.12 -22.33 -0.95
CA PHE A 236 -6.25 -20.93 -0.56
C PHE A 236 -7.03 -20.78 0.76
N LEU A 237 -6.85 -19.66 1.43
CA LEU A 237 -7.59 -19.27 2.63
C LEU A 237 -7.84 -17.78 2.61
N ASP A 238 -9.06 -17.39 2.98
CA ASP A 238 -9.44 -16.00 3.17
C ASP A 238 -10.52 -15.88 4.25
N ALA A 239 -10.76 -14.67 4.74
CA ALA A 239 -11.85 -14.35 5.65
C ALA A 239 -12.38 -12.94 5.42
N PRO A 240 -13.68 -12.68 5.58
CA PRO A 240 -14.21 -11.33 5.58
C PRO A 240 -13.60 -10.46 6.69
N VAL A 241 -13.43 -9.18 6.45
CA VAL A 241 -12.91 -8.25 7.45
C VAL A 241 -13.78 -8.30 8.73
N GLY A 242 -13.12 -8.49 9.88
CA GLY A 242 -13.76 -8.59 11.20
C GLY A 242 -14.43 -9.94 11.50
N ASP A 243 -14.36 -10.91 10.58
CA ASP A 243 -14.89 -12.27 10.80
C ASP A 243 -13.80 -13.17 11.39
N SER A 244 -14.12 -13.92 12.44
CA SER A 244 -13.21 -14.85 13.09
C SER A 244 -13.14 -16.23 12.41
N ARG A 245 -14.04 -16.50 11.48
CA ARG A 245 -14.07 -17.75 10.72
C ARG A 245 -13.01 -17.76 9.63
N LEU A 246 -12.47 -18.92 9.30
CA LEU A 246 -11.54 -19.12 8.19
C LEU A 246 -12.25 -19.88 7.08
N PHE A 247 -12.16 -19.37 5.86
CA PHE A 247 -12.74 -20.02 4.68
C PHE A 247 -11.60 -20.62 3.85
N VAL A 248 -11.54 -21.93 3.79
CA VAL A 248 -10.47 -22.68 3.12
C VAL A 248 -11.00 -23.25 1.80
N VAL A 249 -10.36 -22.85 0.72
CA VAL A 249 -10.66 -23.36 -0.62
C VAL A 249 -9.99 -24.71 -0.82
N GLU A 250 -10.77 -25.74 -1.09
CA GLU A 250 -10.30 -27.04 -1.54
C GLU A 250 -10.35 -27.13 -3.07
N GLN A 251 -9.20 -27.43 -3.69
CA GLN A 251 -9.03 -27.48 -5.14
C GLN A 251 -10.12 -28.29 -5.89
N PRO A 252 -10.62 -29.43 -5.34
CA PRO A 252 -11.69 -30.20 -6.00
C PRO A 252 -13.06 -29.52 -6.08
N GLY A 253 -13.21 -28.27 -5.59
CA GLY A 253 -14.44 -27.49 -5.76
C GLY A 253 -15.27 -27.32 -4.49
N ARG A 254 -14.63 -27.29 -3.31
CA ARG A 254 -15.30 -26.99 -2.05
C ARG A 254 -14.67 -25.79 -1.36
N ILE A 255 -15.46 -25.07 -0.61
CA ILE A 255 -14.99 -24.12 0.39
C ILE A 255 -15.42 -24.67 1.74
N LYS A 256 -14.44 -24.86 2.62
CA LYS A 256 -14.65 -25.21 4.02
C LYS A 256 -14.67 -23.98 4.88
N VAL A 257 -15.52 -23.96 5.91
CA VAL A 257 -15.45 -22.96 6.97
C VAL A 257 -14.97 -23.61 8.25
N ILE A 258 -13.97 -22.99 8.88
CA ILE A 258 -13.42 -23.39 10.18
C ILE A 258 -13.87 -22.35 11.20
N ALA A 259 -14.61 -22.78 12.20
CA ALA A 259 -15.12 -21.96 13.29
C ALA A 259 -15.10 -22.77 14.58
N ASP A 260 -14.62 -22.17 15.67
CA ASP A 260 -14.59 -22.78 17.02
C ASP A 260 -13.99 -24.20 17.05
N GLY A 261 -12.92 -24.42 16.25
CA GLY A 261 -12.24 -25.71 16.14
C GLY A 261 -13.00 -26.78 15.34
N SER A 262 -14.14 -26.44 14.75
CA SER A 262 -14.93 -27.32 13.90
C SER A 262 -14.79 -26.92 12.43
N THR A 263 -14.85 -27.91 11.54
CA THR A 263 -14.79 -27.70 10.08
C THR A 263 -16.07 -28.22 9.45
N SER A 264 -16.74 -27.36 8.64
CA SER A 264 -17.92 -27.72 7.86
C SER A 264 -17.79 -27.27 6.40
N THR A 265 -18.72 -27.67 5.54
CA THR A 265 -18.71 -27.24 4.15
C THR A 265 -19.53 -25.96 4.00
N PHE A 266 -18.89 -24.87 3.52
CA PHE A 266 -19.53 -23.62 3.20
C PHE A 266 -20.13 -23.62 1.79
N LEU A 267 -19.35 -24.04 0.78
CA LEU A 267 -19.80 -24.17 -0.61
C LEU A 267 -19.35 -25.53 -1.18
N ASP A 268 -20.20 -26.21 -1.93
CA ASP A 268 -19.82 -27.39 -2.73
C ASP A 268 -20.28 -27.21 -4.19
N ILE A 269 -19.31 -26.98 -5.08
CA ILE A 269 -19.49 -26.93 -6.54
C ILE A 269 -18.63 -27.96 -7.25
N SER A 270 -18.20 -29.01 -6.55
CA SER A 270 -17.30 -30.04 -7.08
C SER A 270 -17.80 -30.70 -8.37
N GLY A 271 -19.11 -30.76 -8.60
CA GLY A 271 -19.69 -31.25 -9.86
C GLY A 271 -19.44 -30.36 -11.08
N LYS A 272 -19.01 -29.10 -10.90
CA LYS A 272 -18.73 -28.14 -11.97
C LYS A 272 -17.22 -27.93 -12.22
N VAL A 273 -16.35 -28.44 -11.33
CA VAL A 273 -14.93 -28.14 -11.29
C VAL A 273 -14.10 -29.24 -11.92
N LEU A 274 -13.21 -28.88 -12.86
CA LEU A 274 -12.09 -29.71 -13.30
C LEU A 274 -10.91 -29.46 -12.37
N SER A 275 -10.41 -30.48 -11.71
CA SER A 275 -9.36 -30.36 -10.69
C SER A 275 -8.13 -31.21 -11.02
N GLY A 276 -6.94 -30.65 -10.83
CA GLY A 276 -5.64 -31.32 -10.99
C GLY A 276 -4.59 -30.37 -11.55
N GLY A 277 -3.34 -30.53 -11.14
CA GLY A 277 -2.29 -29.59 -11.48
C GLY A 277 -2.62 -28.19 -10.98
N GLU A 278 -2.67 -27.22 -11.89
CA GLU A 278 -3.08 -25.84 -11.57
C GLU A 278 -4.58 -25.59 -11.75
N GLN A 279 -5.33 -26.54 -12.28
CA GLN A 279 -6.79 -26.45 -12.46
C GLN A 279 -7.53 -26.81 -11.18
N GLY A 280 -8.67 -26.15 -10.93
CA GLY A 280 -9.49 -26.39 -9.74
C GLY A 280 -10.35 -25.20 -9.37
N LEU A 281 -10.95 -25.25 -8.18
CA LEU A 281 -11.40 -24.08 -7.47
C LEU A 281 -10.18 -23.44 -6.80
N ILE A 282 -9.76 -22.24 -7.25
CA ILE A 282 -8.42 -21.71 -6.96
C ILE A 282 -8.48 -20.38 -6.22
N GLY A 283 -9.48 -19.54 -6.52
CA GLY A 283 -9.63 -18.20 -5.97
C GLY A 283 -10.93 -18.03 -5.20
N LEU A 284 -10.86 -17.18 -4.18
CA LEU A 284 -11.97 -16.72 -3.36
C LEU A 284 -11.72 -15.26 -3.01
N ALA A 285 -12.72 -14.40 -3.12
CA ALA A 285 -12.69 -13.05 -2.59
C ALA A 285 -14.06 -12.67 -2.03
N PHE A 286 -14.11 -12.15 -0.83
CA PHE A 286 -15.34 -11.62 -0.25
C PHE A 286 -15.57 -10.19 -0.75
N HIS A 287 -16.83 -9.87 -1.07
CA HIS A 287 -17.20 -8.49 -1.39
C HIS A 287 -16.87 -7.57 -0.21
N PRO A 288 -16.36 -6.34 -0.40
CA PRO A 288 -16.05 -5.43 0.72
C PRO A 288 -17.22 -5.19 1.68
N GLY A 289 -18.47 -5.24 1.17
CA GLY A 289 -19.69 -5.18 1.96
C GLY A 289 -20.30 -6.55 2.29
N TYR A 290 -19.48 -7.61 2.40
CA TYR A 290 -19.98 -8.98 2.64
C TYR A 290 -20.86 -9.10 3.89
N ALA A 291 -20.57 -8.37 4.95
CA ALA A 291 -21.36 -8.37 6.18
C ALA A 291 -22.83 -7.95 5.95
N ASP A 292 -23.06 -7.09 4.93
CA ASP A 292 -24.39 -6.56 4.60
C ASP A 292 -25.06 -7.32 3.46
N ASN A 293 -24.28 -7.72 2.44
CA ASN A 293 -24.81 -8.27 1.18
C ASN A 293 -24.60 -9.78 1.01
N GLY A 294 -23.69 -10.39 1.78
CA GLY A 294 -23.39 -11.81 1.73
C GLY A 294 -22.73 -12.28 0.42
N LEU A 295 -22.21 -11.37 -0.42
CA LEU A 295 -21.66 -11.70 -1.73
C LEU A 295 -20.18 -12.08 -1.63
N PHE A 296 -19.80 -13.13 -2.38
CA PHE A 296 -18.41 -13.53 -2.56
C PHE A 296 -18.18 -14.05 -3.98
N TYR A 297 -16.92 -14.08 -4.39
CA TYR A 297 -16.50 -14.38 -5.75
C TYR A 297 -15.51 -15.53 -5.74
N VAL A 298 -15.63 -16.40 -6.73
CA VAL A 298 -14.73 -17.55 -6.89
C VAL A 298 -14.18 -17.60 -8.30
N HIS A 299 -12.95 -18.15 -8.43
CA HIS A 299 -12.39 -18.55 -9.71
C HIS A 299 -12.21 -20.06 -9.74
N TYR A 300 -12.75 -20.72 -10.77
CA TYR A 300 -12.61 -22.16 -10.94
C TYR A 300 -12.41 -22.56 -12.39
N SER A 301 -11.78 -23.73 -12.62
CA SER A 301 -11.68 -24.37 -13.94
C SER A 301 -12.94 -25.21 -14.18
N ARG A 302 -13.65 -24.93 -15.27
CA ARG A 302 -14.93 -25.58 -15.60
C ARG A 302 -14.71 -27.02 -16.07
N SER A 303 -15.52 -27.97 -15.57
CA SER A 303 -15.35 -29.41 -15.81
C SER A 303 -15.56 -29.84 -17.28
N SER A 304 -16.33 -29.07 -18.06
CA SER A 304 -16.65 -29.44 -19.44
C SER A 304 -15.52 -29.18 -20.45
N ASP A 305 -14.67 -28.18 -20.22
CA ASP A 305 -13.68 -27.68 -21.20
C ASP A 305 -12.42 -27.08 -20.59
N GLY A 306 -12.30 -27.04 -19.26
CA GLY A 306 -11.16 -26.45 -18.57
C GLY A 306 -11.11 -24.93 -18.59
N ALA A 307 -12.11 -24.25 -19.13
CA ALA A 307 -12.16 -22.79 -19.13
C ALA A 307 -12.18 -22.23 -17.70
N GLY A 308 -11.43 -21.15 -17.49
CA GLY A 308 -11.49 -20.38 -16.26
C GLY A 308 -12.85 -19.66 -16.15
N VAL A 309 -13.48 -19.75 -14.99
CA VAL A 309 -14.77 -19.09 -14.70
C VAL A 309 -14.62 -18.24 -13.45
N ILE A 310 -14.94 -16.96 -13.56
CA ILE A 310 -15.17 -16.08 -12.40
C ILE A 310 -16.69 -16.03 -12.18
N ALA A 311 -17.13 -16.41 -10.99
CA ALA A 311 -18.53 -16.40 -10.60
C ALA A 311 -18.75 -15.77 -9.24
N GLU A 312 -19.88 -15.06 -9.11
CA GLU A 312 -20.41 -14.55 -7.85
C GLU A 312 -21.36 -15.56 -7.25
N TYR A 313 -21.31 -15.68 -5.94
CA TYR A 313 -22.25 -16.44 -5.11
C TYR A 313 -22.73 -15.59 -3.94
N SER A 314 -23.79 -16.01 -3.30
CA SER A 314 -24.30 -15.42 -2.05
C SER A 314 -24.32 -16.44 -0.92
N VAL A 315 -24.21 -15.93 0.31
CA VAL A 315 -24.48 -16.72 1.51
C VAL A 315 -25.97 -17.04 1.59
N SER A 316 -26.31 -18.21 2.15
CA SER A 316 -27.72 -18.59 2.39
C SER A 316 -28.27 -17.91 3.65
N ALA A 317 -29.49 -18.27 4.06
CA ALA A 317 -30.03 -17.82 5.35
C ALA A 317 -29.21 -18.33 6.56
N ASP A 318 -28.46 -19.40 6.41
CA ASP A 318 -27.45 -19.85 7.37
C ASP A 318 -26.11 -19.22 6.98
N PRO A 319 -25.51 -18.34 7.82
CA PRO A 319 -24.25 -17.67 7.52
C PRO A 319 -23.04 -18.63 7.44
N ALA A 320 -23.19 -19.90 7.83
CA ALA A 320 -22.16 -20.93 7.69
C ALA A 320 -22.29 -21.72 6.38
N VAL A 321 -23.28 -21.42 5.51
CA VAL A 321 -23.58 -22.16 4.29
C VAL A 321 -23.88 -21.18 3.14
N ALA A 322 -23.17 -21.32 2.02
CA ALA A 322 -23.45 -20.57 0.81
C ALA A 322 -24.62 -21.19 0.02
N ASP A 323 -25.35 -20.37 -0.73
CA ASP A 323 -26.32 -20.85 -1.70
C ASP A 323 -25.60 -21.25 -3.00
N ALA A 324 -25.38 -22.55 -3.20
CA ALA A 324 -24.76 -23.09 -4.41
C ALA A 324 -25.61 -22.86 -5.68
N GLY A 325 -26.90 -22.54 -5.54
CA GLY A 325 -27.81 -22.20 -6.63
C GLY A 325 -27.76 -20.74 -7.05
N SER A 326 -27.14 -19.85 -6.28
CA SER A 326 -27.05 -18.41 -6.52
C SER A 326 -26.00 -18.00 -7.58
N GLU A 327 -25.34 -18.95 -8.23
CA GLU A 327 -24.25 -18.68 -9.17
C GLU A 327 -24.63 -17.65 -10.24
N ARG A 328 -23.85 -16.57 -10.32
CA ARG A 328 -23.88 -15.61 -11.42
C ARG A 328 -22.49 -15.57 -12.06
N ILE A 329 -22.37 -16.16 -13.25
CA ILE A 329 -21.11 -16.14 -14.00
C ILE A 329 -20.82 -14.72 -14.48
N LEU A 330 -19.69 -14.17 -14.08
CA LEU A 330 -19.20 -12.86 -14.52
C LEU A 330 -18.37 -12.99 -15.80
N LYS A 331 -17.48 -13.97 -15.82
CA LYS A 331 -16.53 -14.14 -16.93
C LYS A 331 -16.24 -15.61 -17.19
N THR A 332 -16.09 -15.95 -18.47
CA THR A 332 -15.56 -17.25 -18.90
C THR A 332 -14.37 -17.01 -19.82
N ILE A 333 -13.23 -17.62 -19.51
CA ILE A 333 -11.96 -17.41 -20.19
C ILE A 333 -11.46 -18.77 -20.71
N ALA A 334 -11.33 -18.90 -22.03
CA ALA A 334 -10.76 -20.09 -22.62
C ALA A 334 -9.29 -20.24 -22.19
N GLN A 335 -8.92 -21.44 -21.72
CA GLN A 335 -7.54 -21.74 -21.31
C GLN A 335 -6.90 -22.65 -22.37
N PRO A 336 -5.80 -22.22 -23.01
CA PRO A 336 -5.13 -23.02 -24.06
C PRO A 336 -4.46 -24.28 -23.50
N ALA A 337 -4.03 -24.26 -22.22
CA ALA A 337 -3.40 -25.38 -21.54
C ALA A 337 -3.89 -25.53 -20.09
N SER A 338 -3.50 -26.61 -19.43
CA SER A 338 -3.89 -26.93 -18.05
C SER A 338 -2.99 -26.28 -17.00
N ASN A 339 -1.98 -25.51 -17.39
CA ASN A 339 -1.05 -24.81 -16.51
C ASN A 339 -1.03 -23.32 -16.85
N HIS A 340 -0.41 -22.51 -15.98
CA HIS A 340 -0.43 -21.05 -15.97
C HIS A 340 -1.86 -20.48 -15.99
N ASN A 341 -2.71 -21.08 -15.17
CA ASN A 341 -4.10 -20.67 -15.10
C ASN A 341 -4.33 -19.44 -14.21
N GLY A 342 -3.35 -19.10 -13.35
CA GLY A 342 -3.49 -18.03 -12.37
C GLY A 342 -4.61 -18.35 -11.36
N GLY A 343 -5.57 -17.44 -11.22
CA GLY A 343 -6.82 -17.70 -10.49
C GLY A 343 -6.98 -16.94 -9.18
N MET A 344 -6.00 -16.14 -8.77
CA MET A 344 -6.15 -15.28 -7.62
C MET A 344 -7.19 -14.18 -7.87
N LEU A 345 -8.02 -13.91 -6.87
CA LEU A 345 -9.00 -12.83 -6.82
C LEU A 345 -8.75 -11.95 -5.58
N ALA A 346 -8.87 -10.65 -5.73
CA ALA A 346 -8.89 -9.72 -4.59
C ALA A 346 -9.66 -8.45 -4.94
N PHE A 347 -10.34 -7.85 -3.96
CA PHE A 347 -10.92 -6.52 -4.12
C PHE A 347 -9.89 -5.43 -3.81
N GLY A 348 -9.82 -4.42 -4.68
CA GLY A 348 -9.09 -3.20 -4.38
C GLY A 348 -9.90 -2.24 -3.49
N PRO A 349 -9.23 -1.26 -2.87
CA PRO A 349 -9.90 -0.20 -2.10
C PRO A 349 -10.79 0.69 -2.97
N ASP A 350 -10.64 0.62 -4.29
CA ASP A 350 -11.47 1.26 -5.31
C ASP A 350 -12.78 0.52 -5.59
N GLY A 351 -13.02 -0.63 -4.90
CA GLY A 351 -14.23 -1.44 -5.00
C GLY A 351 -14.29 -2.35 -6.23
N TYR A 352 -13.24 -2.40 -7.06
CA TYR A 352 -13.18 -3.28 -8.22
C TYR A 352 -12.50 -4.62 -7.89
N LEU A 353 -12.87 -5.65 -8.66
CA LEU A 353 -12.32 -6.99 -8.51
C LEU A 353 -11.08 -7.14 -9.41
N TYR A 354 -9.95 -7.45 -8.80
CA TYR A 354 -8.71 -7.81 -9.50
C TYR A 354 -8.61 -9.32 -9.63
N ALA A 355 -8.20 -9.79 -10.83
CA ALA A 355 -8.10 -11.21 -11.13
C ALA A 355 -6.81 -11.49 -11.90
N GLY A 356 -5.99 -12.45 -11.43
CA GLY A 356 -4.73 -12.84 -12.06
C GLY A 356 -4.93 -13.97 -13.07
N PHE A 357 -4.33 -13.83 -14.25
CA PHE A 357 -4.33 -14.85 -15.30
C PHE A 357 -2.90 -15.04 -15.82
N GLY A 358 -2.46 -16.30 -15.88
CA GLY A 358 -1.21 -16.62 -16.53
C GLY A 358 -1.30 -16.50 -18.05
N ASP A 359 -0.17 -16.71 -18.73
CA ASP A 359 -0.03 -16.58 -20.18
C ASP A 359 -0.76 -17.68 -20.98
N GLY A 360 -1.44 -18.61 -20.29
CA GLY A 360 -2.20 -19.71 -20.89
C GLY A 360 -1.40 -20.97 -21.07
N GLY A 361 -0.15 -21.01 -20.55
CA GLY A 361 0.63 -22.23 -20.38
C GLY A 361 1.67 -22.51 -21.46
N GLY A 362 2.45 -23.54 -21.21
CA GLY A 362 3.61 -23.90 -22.02
C GLY A 362 4.87 -23.11 -21.67
N GLY A 363 6.01 -23.47 -22.25
CA GLY A 363 7.28 -22.78 -22.03
C GLY A 363 7.48 -21.62 -23.01
N GLY A 364 7.88 -20.42 -22.49
CA GLY A 364 8.24 -19.27 -23.31
C GLY A 364 7.08 -18.58 -24.02
N ASP A 365 5.89 -18.63 -23.46
CA ASP A 365 4.68 -17.98 -23.97
C ASP A 365 4.36 -18.35 -25.43
N PRO A 366 4.09 -19.63 -25.74
CA PRO A 366 3.86 -20.07 -27.12
C PRO A 366 2.61 -19.45 -27.75
N TYR A 367 1.69 -18.95 -26.92
CA TYR A 367 0.46 -18.30 -27.36
C TYR A 367 0.58 -16.79 -27.50
N ARG A 368 1.71 -16.21 -27.12
CA ARG A 368 2.03 -14.77 -27.20
C ARG A 368 1.04 -13.88 -26.43
N ASN A 369 0.64 -14.35 -25.28
CA ASN A 369 -0.34 -13.63 -24.43
C ASN A 369 0.31 -12.60 -23.51
N GLY A 370 1.54 -12.81 -23.03
CA GLY A 370 2.19 -11.95 -22.03
C GLY A 370 2.29 -10.47 -22.45
N GLN A 371 2.54 -10.20 -23.74
CA GLN A 371 2.61 -8.83 -24.26
C GLN A 371 1.37 -8.43 -25.08
N ASN A 372 0.30 -9.23 -25.07
CA ASN A 372 -0.89 -8.98 -25.86
C ASN A 372 -1.99 -8.35 -25.01
N THR A 373 -2.08 -7.03 -24.98
CA THR A 373 -3.12 -6.31 -24.24
C THR A 373 -4.54 -6.47 -24.81
N GLY A 374 -4.72 -7.22 -25.89
CA GLY A 374 -6.04 -7.58 -26.45
C GLY A 374 -6.65 -8.85 -25.83
N THR A 375 -5.94 -9.54 -24.93
CA THR A 375 -6.42 -10.71 -24.19
C THR A 375 -6.18 -10.53 -22.69
N ILE A 376 -7.04 -11.16 -21.88
CA ILE A 376 -6.92 -11.16 -20.43
C ILE A 376 -5.80 -12.12 -19.93
N LEU A 377 -5.35 -13.05 -20.78
CA LEU A 377 -4.26 -13.97 -20.43
C LEU A 377 -2.92 -13.23 -20.38
N GLY A 378 -2.03 -13.64 -19.46
CA GLY A 378 -0.76 -12.97 -19.21
C GLY A 378 -0.90 -11.61 -18.54
N SER A 379 -1.98 -11.42 -17.73
CA SER A 379 -2.25 -10.13 -17.10
C SER A 379 -2.91 -10.25 -15.73
N ILE A 380 -2.87 -9.15 -14.98
CA ILE A 380 -3.82 -8.89 -13.92
C ILE A 380 -4.96 -8.05 -14.53
N ALA A 381 -6.18 -8.57 -14.45
CA ALA A 381 -7.39 -7.88 -14.90
C ALA A 381 -8.00 -7.05 -13.76
N ARG A 382 -8.69 -5.95 -14.11
CA ARG A 382 -9.51 -5.15 -13.18
C ARG A 382 -10.94 -5.06 -13.70
N LEU A 383 -11.86 -5.64 -12.95
CA LEU A 383 -13.23 -5.91 -13.35
C LEU A 383 -14.25 -5.13 -12.50
N ASP A 384 -15.30 -4.66 -13.12
CA ASP A 384 -16.50 -4.24 -12.42
C ASP A 384 -17.23 -5.49 -11.87
N PRO A 385 -17.37 -5.65 -10.55
CA PRO A 385 -17.97 -6.84 -9.95
C PRO A 385 -19.46 -6.98 -10.27
N ALA A 386 -20.14 -5.89 -10.62
CA ALA A 386 -21.56 -5.93 -11.00
C ALA A 386 -21.77 -6.55 -12.39
N THR A 387 -20.84 -6.34 -13.32
CA THR A 387 -21.00 -6.72 -14.73
C THR A 387 -20.01 -7.76 -15.23
N GLY A 388 -18.85 -7.90 -14.60
CA GLY A 388 -17.72 -8.72 -15.06
C GLY A 388 -16.96 -8.11 -16.25
N ASN A 389 -17.27 -6.88 -16.64
CA ASN A 389 -16.60 -6.15 -17.70
C ASN A 389 -15.43 -5.32 -17.16
N ALA A 390 -14.69 -4.67 -18.06
CA ALA A 390 -13.63 -3.74 -17.70
C ALA A 390 -14.13 -2.67 -16.71
N ALA A 391 -13.40 -2.44 -15.64
CA ALA A 391 -13.68 -1.34 -14.73
C ALA A 391 -13.39 0.01 -15.43
N PRO A 392 -14.12 1.09 -15.11
CA PRO A 392 -13.84 2.42 -15.62
C PRO A 392 -12.39 2.85 -15.37
N GLY A 393 -11.76 3.47 -16.36
CA GLY A 393 -10.37 3.92 -16.26
C GLY A 393 -9.31 2.86 -16.51
N ASN A 394 -9.68 1.64 -16.94
CA ASN A 394 -8.70 0.66 -17.40
C ASN A 394 -7.90 1.19 -18.62
N PRO A 395 -6.57 0.98 -18.63
CA PRO A 395 -5.69 1.70 -19.57
C PRO A 395 -5.82 1.27 -21.03
N PHE A 396 -6.33 0.04 -21.29
CA PHE A 396 -6.39 -0.53 -22.65
C PHE A 396 -7.82 -0.60 -23.21
N GLY A 397 -8.82 -0.06 -22.50
CA GLY A 397 -10.22 -0.08 -22.91
C GLY A 397 -10.90 -1.46 -22.82
N ASN A 398 -10.25 -2.42 -22.15
CA ASN A 398 -10.75 -3.76 -21.84
C ASN A 398 -10.38 -4.14 -20.39
N GLU A 399 -10.50 -5.41 -20.03
CA GLU A 399 -10.29 -5.89 -18.66
C GLU A 399 -8.82 -5.88 -18.21
N VAL A 400 -7.87 -5.84 -19.13
CA VAL A 400 -6.41 -5.84 -18.83
C VAL A 400 -6.04 -4.58 -18.05
N TYR A 401 -5.36 -4.77 -16.92
CA TYR A 401 -4.89 -3.67 -16.10
C TYR A 401 -3.36 -3.63 -16.00
N TYR A 402 -2.72 -4.77 -15.72
CA TYR A 402 -1.26 -4.95 -15.73
C TYR A 402 -0.89 -6.13 -16.63
N PRO A 403 -0.35 -5.90 -17.85
CA PRO A 403 0.15 -6.95 -18.72
C PRO A 403 1.57 -7.39 -18.35
N GLY A 404 2.02 -8.48 -18.95
CA GLY A 404 3.41 -8.91 -18.88
C GLY A 404 3.74 -9.83 -17.71
N VAL A 405 2.76 -10.53 -17.16
CA VAL A 405 2.97 -11.59 -16.15
C VAL A 405 2.93 -12.96 -16.81
N ARG A 406 3.70 -13.92 -16.26
CA ARG A 406 3.75 -15.30 -16.73
C ARG A 406 2.70 -16.19 -16.09
N ASN A 407 2.74 -16.31 -14.78
CA ASN A 407 1.78 -17.08 -13.96
C ASN A 407 1.68 -16.48 -12.57
N PRO A 408 0.93 -15.37 -12.40
CA PRO A 408 0.79 -14.66 -11.14
C PRO A 408 -0.03 -15.54 -10.17
N TRP A 409 0.68 -16.44 -9.46
CA TRP A 409 0.04 -17.48 -8.65
C TRP A 409 -0.77 -16.89 -7.50
N ARG A 410 -0.12 -16.04 -6.68
CA ARG A 410 -0.83 -15.24 -5.68
C ARG A 410 -0.38 -13.80 -5.75
N PHE A 411 -1.34 -12.92 -5.62
CA PHE A 411 -1.10 -11.51 -5.31
C PHE A 411 -1.94 -11.08 -4.12
N SER A 412 -1.54 -10.03 -3.45
CA SER A 412 -2.31 -9.40 -2.38
C SER A 412 -2.32 -7.91 -2.56
N ILE A 413 -3.35 -7.26 -2.00
CA ILE A 413 -3.49 -5.82 -2.01
C ILE A 413 -3.37 -5.33 -0.58
N ASP A 414 -2.45 -4.38 -0.36
CA ASP A 414 -2.24 -3.73 0.91
C ASP A 414 -2.31 -2.21 0.68
N GLY A 415 -3.41 -1.61 1.12
CA GLY A 415 -3.75 -0.24 0.81
C GLY A 415 -3.87 0.00 -0.71
N ASN A 416 -3.01 0.85 -1.27
CA ASN A 416 -2.97 1.15 -2.70
C ASN A 416 -1.85 0.43 -3.45
N ARG A 417 -1.25 -0.59 -2.86
CA ARG A 417 -0.20 -1.41 -3.48
C ARG A 417 -0.65 -2.84 -3.70
N MET A 418 -0.24 -3.39 -4.83
CA MET A 418 -0.37 -4.80 -5.13
C MET A 418 1.01 -5.44 -5.06
N TYR A 419 1.10 -6.57 -4.36
CA TYR A 419 2.27 -7.44 -4.23
C TYR A 419 1.98 -8.71 -5.01
N ILE A 420 2.77 -9.01 -6.03
CA ILE A 420 2.54 -10.11 -6.97
C ILE A 420 3.69 -11.10 -6.86
N GLY A 421 3.39 -12.38 -6.66
CA GLY A 421 4.34 -13.47 -6.85
C GLY A 421 4.12 -14.07 -8.24
N ASP A 422 5.01 -13.78 -9.18
CA ASP A 422 4.93 -14.30 -10.54
C ASP A 422 5.92 -15.45 -10.74
N VAL A 423 5.40 -16.62 -11.13
CA VAL A 423 6.20 -17.84 -11.27
C VAL A 423 7.03 -17.77 -12.53
N GLY A 424 8.34 -17.81 -12.36
CA GLY A 424 9.31 -17.76 -13.43
C GLY A 424 9.37 -19.04 -14.30
N GLN A 425 10.16 -19.00 -15.38
CA GLN A 425 10.24 -20.09 -16.34
C GLN A 425 11.46 -21.01 -16.10
N ASP A 426 12.67 -20.44 -16.15
CA ASP A 426 13.90 -21.22 -16.25
C ASP A 426 14.95 -20.86 -15.19
N ARG A 427 14.91 -19.62 -14.66
CA ARG A 427 16.06 -19.06 -13.94
C ARG A 427 15.73 -18.42 -12.60
N VAL A 428 14.67 -17.63 -12.56
CA VAL A 428 14.33 -16.80 -11.38
C VAL A 428 12.83 -16.80 -11.14
N GLU A 429 12.49 -16.64 -9.89
CA GLU A 429 11.14 -16.32 -9.38
C GLU A 429 11.13 -14.85 -8.99
N GLU A 430 10.01 -14.14 -9.14
CA GLU A 430 9.97 -12.70 -8.94
C GLU A 430 8.80 -12.22 -8.06
N ILE A 431 9.05 -11.07 -7.41
CA ILE A 431 8.04 -10.33 -6.66
C ILE A 431 7.96 -8.93 -7.24
N ASP A 432 6.80 -8.60 -7.76
CA ASP A 432 6.49 -7.26 -8.23
C ASP A 432 5.66 -6.51 -7.21
N ILE A 433 5.93 -5.22 -7.08
CA ILE A 433 5.13 -4.32 -6.25
C ILE A 433 4.76 -3.11 -7.08
N VAL A 434 3.47 -2.84 -7.20
CA VAL A 434 2.95 -1.77 -8.04
C VAL A 434 1.85 -0.98 -7.33
N SER A 435 1.77 0.32 -7.62
CA SER A 435 0.64 1.14 -7.18
C SER A 435 -0.63 0.79 -7.97
N LEU A 436 -1.74 0.60 -7.28
CA LEU A 436 -3.05 0.37 -7.91
C LEU A 436 -3.50 1.51 -8.85
N PHE A 437 -2.88 2.69 -8.75
CA PHE A 437 -3.15 3.83 -9.64
C PHE A 437 -2.24 3.87 -10.88
N ALA A 438 -1.29 2.94 -10.99
CA ALA A 438 -0.36 2.85 -12.11
C ALA A 438 -0.84 1.84 -13.18
N GLY A 439 -2.11 1.90 -13.57
CA GLY A 439 -2.66 1.04 -14.62
C GLY A 439 -1.85 1.13 -15.92
N GLY A 440 -1.60 -0.01 -16.55
CA GLY A 440 -0.76 -0.11 -17.74
C GLY A 440 0.71 -0.45 -17.45
N THR A 441 1.12 -0.56 -16.18
CA THR A 441 2.45 -1.09 -15.84
C THR A 441 2.63 -2.48 -16.42
N ASN A 442 3.74 -2.68 -17.15
CA ASN A 442 4.05 -3.93 -17.88
C ASN A 442 5.26 -4.62 -17.21
N PHE A 443 5.08 -5.84 -16.70
CA PHE A 443 6.10 -6.59 -15.97
C PHE A 443 7.08 -7.35 -16.87
N GLY A 444 6.88 -7.36 -18.19
CA GLY A 444 7.91 -7.70 -19.15
C GLY A 444 7.87 -9.11 -19.73
N TRP A 445 7.17 -10.08 -19.14
CA TRP A 445 7.08 -11.42 -19.70
C TRP A 445 6.45 -11.45 -21.12
N PRO A 446 7.00 -12.17 -22.13
CA PRO A 446 8.21 -13.00 -22.12
C PRO A 446 9.47 -12.28 -22.67
N VAL A 447 9.53 -10.96 -22.64
CA VAL A 447 10.72 -10.20 -23.02
C VAL A 447 11.80 -10.35 -21.94
N THR A 448 11.38 -10.29 -20.68
CA THR A 448 12.23 -10.51 -19.51
C THR A 448 11.70 -11.65 -18.65
N GLU A 449 12.58 -12.27 -17.86
CA GLU A 449 12.33 -13.15 -16.73
C GLU A 449 13.14 -12.60 -15.56
N GLY A 450 12.46 -12.05 -14.55
CA GLY A 450 13.10 -11.24 -13.55
C GLY A 450 13.73 -9.97 -14.14
N SER A 451 14.90 -9.60 -13.66
CA SER A 451 15.68 -8.47 -14.14
C SER A 451 16.46 -8.74 -15.43
N SER A 452 16.37 -9.96 -16.00
CA SER A 452 17.18 -10.41 -17.14
C SER A 452 16.34 -10.64 -18.39
N CYS A 453 16.95 -10.49 -19.58
CA CYS A 453 16.30 -10.86 -20.83
C CYS A 453 16.02 -12.37 -20.90
N TYR A 454 14.80 -12.75 -21.28
CA TYR A 454 14.43 -14.15 -21.48
C TYR A 454 14.91 -14.66 -22.85
N GLY A 455 15.60 -15.80 -22.85
CA GLY A 455 16.05 -16.46 -24.09
C GLY A 455 17.05 -15.70 -24.94
N ALA A 456 17.56 -14.53 -24.50
CA ALA A 456 18.48 -13.67 -25.22
C ALA A 456 19.51 -13.01 -24.30
N SER A 457 20.67 -12.60 -24.87
CA SER A 457 21.67 -11.85 -24.10
C SER A 457 21.37 -10.35 -23.99
N SER A 458 20.44 -9.83 -24.80
CA SER A 458 19.98 -8.44 -24.76
C SER A 458 18.56 -8.35 -25.32
N CYS A 459 17.76 -7.45 -24.79
CA CYS A 459 16.39 -7.20 -25.22
C CYS A 459 16.04 -5.71 -25.02
N ASN A 460 14.92 -5.28 -25.61
CA ASN A 460 14.42 -3.93 -25.38
C ASN A 460 13.52 -3.93 -24.14
N THR A 461 13.97 -3.29 -23.07
CA THR A 461 13.25 -3.15 -21.80
C THR A 461 12.56 -1.80 -21.65
N ALA A 462 12.55 -0.95 -22.67
CA ALA A 462 11.89 0.35 -22.60
C ALA A 462 10.38 0.19 -22.35
N GLY A 463 9.89 0.81 -21.28
CA GLY A 463 8.47 0.72 -20.84
C GLY A 463 8.13 -0.55 -20.07
N LEU A 464 9.11 -1.39 -19.74
CA LEU A 464 8.94 -2.53 -18.85
C LEU A 464 9.36 -2.14 -17.41
N THR A 465 8.71 -2.75 -16.43
CA THR A 465 9.01 -2.59 -15.01
C THR A 465 9.60 -3.89 -14.50
N GLY A 466 10.80 -3.83 -13.94
CA GLY A 466 11.44 -5.00 -13.33
C GLY A 466 10.92 -5.27 -11.91
N PRO A 467 11.19 -6.48 -11.39
CA PRO A 467 10.74 -6.88 -10.06
C PRO A 467 11.43 -6.09 -8.93
N VAL A 468 10.74 -5.99 -7.80
CA VAL A 468 11.29 -5.44 -6.55
C VAL A 468 12.23 -6.43 -5.87
N ALA A 469 11.94 -7.72 -5.99
CA ALA A 469 12.79 -8.79 -5.48
C ALA A 469 12.72 -10.02 -6.39
N GLU A 470 13.83 -10.75 -6.49
CA GLU A 470 13.91 -12.00 -7.24
C GLU A 470 14.80 -13.01 -6.51
N TYR A 471 14.60 -14.29 -6.78
CA TYR A 471 15.49 -15.35 -6.32
C TYR A 471 15.67 -16.42 -7.39
N THR A 472 16.88 -17.00 -7.44
CA THR A 472 17.24 -17.99 -8.47
C THR A 472 16.65 -19.37 -8.16
N HIS A 473 16.53 -20.22 -9.19
CA HIS A 473 16.09 -21.60 -9.09
C HIS A 473 17.00 -22.52 -8.24
N SER A 474 18.14 -21.99 -7.76
CA SER A 474 18.94 -22.67 -6.73
C SER A 474 18.37 -22.50 -5.30
N LEU A 475 17.56 -21.47 -5.09
CA LEU A 475 16.92 -21.15 -3.80
C LEU A 475 15.46 -21.57 -3.73
N GLY A 476 14.76 -21.60 -4.87
CA GLY A 476 13.35 -21.98 -5.00
C GLY A 476 12.98 -22.11 -6.47
N ARG A 477 11.80 -22.67 -6.81
CA ARG A 477 11.42 -22.94 -8.20
C ARG A 477 9.95 -22.67 -8.51
N SER A 478 9.21 -22.13 -7.58
CA SER A 478 7.82 -21.76 -7.80
C SER A 478 7.39 -20.86 -6.64
N ILE A 479 7.45 -19.56 -6.87
CA ILE A 479 7.00 -18.60 -5.87
C ILE A 479 5.51 -18.78 -5.58
N THR A 480 5.18 -18.79 -4.30
CA THR A 480 3.77 -18.83 -3.87
C THR A 480 3.15 -17.44 -3.82
N GLY A 481 3.96 -16.38 -3.68
CA GLY A 481 3.46 -15.06 -3.30
C GLY A 481 3.09 -15.02 -1.82
N GLY A 482 2.29 -14.04 -1.39
CA GLY A 482 1.96 -13.90 0.02
C GLY A 482 1.17 -12.65 0.38
N TYR A 483 1.30 -12.19 1.63
CA TYR A 483 0.56 -11.07 2.19
C TYR A 483 1.43 -10.18 3.06
N VAL A 484 1.08 -8.90 3.13
CA VAL A 484 1.62 -7.99 4.16
C VAL A 484 0.92 -8.28 5.49
N TYR A 485 1.72 -8.52 6.54
CA TYR A 485 1.18 -8.78 7.86
C TYR A 485 0.58 -7.51 8.47
N ARG A 486 -0.70 -7.57 8.85
CA ARG A 486 -1.45 -6.49 9.50
C ARG A 486 -2.10 -6.91 10.81
N GLY A 487 -1.80 -8.11 11.30
CA GLY A 487 -2.25 -8.60 12.59
C GLY A 487 -1.61 -7.85 13.76
N SER A 488 -2.18 -8.03 14.94
CA SER A 488 -1.71 -7.39 16.18
C SER A 488 -0.88 -8.31 17.06
N ALA A 489 -0.91 -9.63 16.82
CA ALA A 489 -0.23 -10.62 17.68
C ALA A 489 1.30 -10.57 17.57
N ILE A 490 1.84 -10.07 16.45
CA ILE A 490 3.28 -10.02 16.18
C ILE A 490 3.69 -8.61 15.74
N PRO A 491 3.79 -7.64 16.67
CA PRO A 491 4.01 -6.22 16.31
C PRO A 491 5.27 -5.97 15.47
N ALA A 492 6.36 -6.71 15.70
CA ALA A 492 7.58 -6.58 14.91
C ALA A 492 7.44 -7.03 13.44
N LEU A 493 6.40 -7.80 13.13
CA LEU A 493 6.11 -8.28 11.78
C LEU A 493 5.19 -7.30 10.99
N ALA A 494 4.61 -6.31 11.66
CA ALA A 494 3.70 -5.36 11.02
C ALA A 494 4.38 -4.66 9.82
N GLY A 495 3.70 -4.64 8.67
CA GLY A 495 4.21 -4.09 7.42
C GLY A 495 5.18 -5.01 6.66
N HIS A 496 5.53 -6.18 7.18
CA HIS A 496 6.33 -7.16 6.44
C HIS A 496 5.47 -7.96 5.46
N TYR A 497 5.89 -8.02 4.20
CA TYR A 497 5.36 -8.95 3.21
C TYR A 497 5.97 -10.34 3.46
N LEU A 498 5.16 -11.31 3.83
CA LEU A 498 5.56 -12.71 3.95
C LEU A 498 5.25 -13.43 2.65
N TYR A 499 6.21 -14.19 2.14
CA TYR A 499 6.11 -14.95 0.90
C TYR A 499 6.86 -16.28 1.01
N GLY A 500 6.68 -17.16 0.05
CA GLY A 500 7.35 -18.47 0.12
C GLY A 500 7.47 -19.15 -1.23
N ASP A 501 8.10 -20.32 -1.21
CA ASP A 501 8.31 -21.18 -2.38
C ASP A 501 7.56 -22.50 -2.22
N PHE A 502 6.79 -22.90 -3.22
CA PHE A 502 5.99 -24.13 -3.21
C PHE A 502 6.86 -25.39 -3.20
N VAL A 503 7.98 -25.38 -3.96
CA VAL A 503 8.82 -26.58 -4.17
C VAL A 503 9.72 -26.83 -2.96
N PHE A 504 10.41 -25.80 -2.45
CA PHE A 504 11.30 -25.92 -1.31
C PHE A 504 10.60 -25.67 0.02
N GLY A 505 9.44 -25.03 0.02
CA GLY A 505 8.59 -24.83 1.19
C GLY A 505 9.10 -23.81 2.20
N TRP A 506 10.14 -23.03 1.89
CA TRP A 506 10.64 -22.00 2.78
C TRP A 506 9.72 -20.78 2.79
N VAL A 507 9.81 -20.00 3.88
CA VAL A 507 9.10 -18.74 4.06
C VAL A 507 10.11 -17.63 4.30
N GLY A 508 9.98 -16.55 3.55
CA GLY A 508 10.71 -15.31 3.73
C GLY A 508 9.80 -14.14 4.08
N SER A 509 10.39 -13.06 4.56
CA SER A 509 9.69 -11.79 4.70
C SER A 509 10.62 -10.62 4.47
N PHE A 510 10.07 -9.50 4.03
CA PHE A 510 10.73 -8.20 4.00
C PHE A 510 9.70 -7.09 4.16
N ARG A 511 10.17 -5.89 4.54
CA ARG A 511 9.39 -4.67 4.45
C ARG A 511 9.78 -3.92 3.18
N TYR A 512 8.82 -3.36 2.47
CA TYR A 512 9.08 -2.55 1.28
C TYR A 512 9.12 -1.07 1.64
N ASP A 513 10.26 -0.40 1.44
CA ASP A 513 10.49 1.00 1.80
C ASP A 513 10.18 2.02 0.68
N GLY A 514 9.54 1.55 -0.41
CA GLY A 514 9.28 2.38 -1.59
C GLY A 514 10.36 2.27 -2.66
N SER A 515 11.55 1.76 -2.34
CA SER A 515 12.67 1.55 -3.27
C SER A 515 13.09 0.08 -3.40
N GLY A 516 12.93 -0.70 -2.31
CA GLY A 516 13.33 -2.09 -2.29
C GLY A 516 13.01 -2.82 -0.99
N PRO A 517 13.43 -4.08 -0.86
CA PRO A 517 13.23 -4.87 0.35
C PRO A 517 14.21 -4.48 1.46
N VAL A 518 13.69 -4.16 2.64
CA VAL A 518 14.47 -3.90 3.86
C VAL A 518 14.06 -4.85 4.98
N ASP A 519 14.89 -5.00 6.01
CA ASP A 519 14.68 -5.89 7.17
C ASP A 519 14.26 -7.32 6.77
N SER A 520 14.90 -7.86 5.72
CA SER A 520 14.59 -9.17 5.16
C SER A 520 15.01 -10.30 6.08
N LYS A 521 14.18 -11.36 6.19
CA LYS A 521 14.48 -12.55 6.98
C LYS A 521 13.86 -13.81 6.38
N THR A 522 14.59 -14.94 6.46
CA THR A 522 14.08 -16.29 6.16
C THR A 522 13.69 -16.99 7.46
N TRP A 523 12.52 -17.62 7.46
CA TRP A 523 11.91 -18.27 8.63
C TRP A 523 11.95 -19.79 8.51
N THR A 524 13.04 -20.41 8.92
CA THR A 524 13.23 -21.86 8.80
C THR A 524 12.21 -22.67 9.59
N SER A 525 11.72 -22.14 10.71
CA SER A 525 10.67 -22.74 11.55
C SER A 525 9.30 -22.82 10.85
N LEU A 526 9.07 -21.99 9.83
CA LEU A 526 7.82 -21.96 9.06
C LEU A 526 7.86 -22.87 7.83
N THR A 527 9.00 -23.51 7.52
CA THR A 527 9.12 -24.40 6.35
C THR A 527 7.97 -25.39 6.29
N THR A 528 7.28 -25.44 5.15
CA THR A 528 6.07 -26.23 4.96
C THR A 528 6.10 -26.89 3.59
N SER A 529 5.99 -28.21 3.53
CA SER A 529 5.93 -28.93 2.24
C SER A 529 4.68 -28.54 1.45
N SER A 530 4.83 -28.38 0.14
CA SER A 530 3.73 -28.03 -0.77
C SER A 530 2.98 -26.77 -0.28
N LEU A 531 3.74 -25.72 -0.03
CA LEU A 531 3.24 -24.40 0.41
C LEU A 531 2.40 -23.77 -0.72
N ALA A 532 1.10 -24.04 -0.74
CA ALA A 532 0.21 -23.63 -1.82
C ALA A 532 -0.20 -22.16 -1.76
N SER A 533 -0.33 -21.62 -0.56
CA SER A 533 -0.76 -20.23 -0.35
C SER A 533 -0.47 -19.77 1.07
N PHE A 534 -0.50 -18.47 1.24
CA PHE A 534 -0.82 -17.81 2.50
C PHE A 534 -2.29 -17.34 2.47
N GLY A 535 -2.79 -16.90 3.62
CA GLY A 535 -4.07 -16.22 3.76
C GLY A 535 -4.12 -15.48 5.08
N THR A 536 -5.13 -14.65 5.26
CA THR A 536 -5.34 -13.89 6.50
C THR A 536 -6.71 -14.20 7.11
N ASP A 537 -6.82 -14.10 8.43
CA ASP A 537 -8.14 -13.98 9.06
C ASP A 537 -8.67 -12.55 8.96
N GLY A 538 -9.91 -12.34 9.36
CA GLY A 538 -10.56 -11.02 9.30
C GLY A 538 -9.92 -9.94 10.18
N PHE A 539 -8.85 -10.27 10.91
CA PHE A 539 -8.08 -9.37 11.79
C PHE A 539 -6.62 -9.20 11.32
N GLY A 540 -6.27 -9.74 10.14
CA GLY A 540 -4.95 -9.61 9.55
C GLY A 540 -3.89 -10.56 10.11
N GLU A 541 -4.24 -11.55 10.93
CA GLU A 541 -3.33 -12.61 11.36
C GLU A 541 -3.09 -13.60 10.21
N MET A 542 -1.86 -14.10 10.07
CA MET A 542 -1.46 -14.88 8.90
C MET A 542 -1.49 -16.39 9.11
N TYR A 543 -1.82 -17.06 8.01
CA TYR A 543 -1.91 -18.52 7.91
C TYR A 543 -1.12 -19.04 6.71
N ILE A 544 -0.63 -20.27 6.84
CA ILE A 544 0.02 -21.06 5.79
C ILE A 544 -0.94 -22.17 5.38
N VAL A 545 -1.16 -22.32 4.07
CA VAL A 545 -1.96 -23.40 3.48
C VAL A 545 -1.03 -24.38 2.78
N SER A 546 -1.04 -25.63 3.22
CA SER A 546 -0.30 -26.72 2.59
C SER A 546 -1.24 -27.60 1.76
N LEU A 547 -0.94 -27.77 0.48
CA LEU A 547 -1.69 -28.65 -0.44
C LEU A 547 -1.83 -30.09 0.10
N GLY A 548 -0.93 -30.49 1.02
CA GLY A 548 -0.96 -31.77 1.73
C GLY A 548 -2.08 -31.93 2.76
N GLY A 549 -3.02 -30.98 2.87
CA GLY A 549 -4.23 -31.14 3.68
C GLY A 549 -4.23 -30.41 5.02
N SER A 550 -3.33 -29.47 5.24
CA SER A 550 -3.22 -28.76 6.52
C SER A 550 -3.19 -27.25 6.38
N VAL A 551 -3.72 -26.57 7.40
CA VAL A 551 -3.64 -25.11 7.58
C VAL A 551 -2.94 -24.83 8.91
N TYR A 552 -2.04 -23.87 8.92
CA TYR A 552 -1.27 -23.45 10.09
C TYR A 552 -1.40 -21.96 10.33
N LYS A 553 -1.59 -21.54 11.58
CA LYS A 553 -1.47 -20.13 12.00
C LYS A 553 0.00 -19.82 12.31
N ILE A 554 0.49 -18.68 11.86
CA ILE A 554 1.81 -18.16 12.24
C ILE A 554 1.67 -17.47 13.60
N VAL A 555 2.56 -17.80 14.53
CA VAL A 555 2.54 -17.24 15.89
C VAL A 555 3.98 -16.94 16.36
N PRO A 556 4.18 -16.11 17.42
CA PRO A 556 5.49 -15.96 18.06
C PRO A 556 6.06 -17.33 18.48
N GLY A 557 7.39 -17.50 18.28
CA GLY A 557 8.13 -18.74 18.62
C GLY A 557 8.67 -18.75 20.03
#